data_d7562dadc3f8ab20ca90836a916f2fa7
#
_entry.id   d7562dadc3f8ab20ca90836a916f2fa7
#
_cell.length_a   1.000
_cell.length_b   1.000
_cell.length_c   1.000
_cell.angle_alpha   90.00
_cell.angle_beta   90.00
_cell.angle_gamma   90.00
#
_symmetry.space_group_name_H-M   'P 1'
#
loop_
_entity.id
_entity.type
_entity.pdbx_description
1 polymer ?
#
loop_
_entity_poly.entity_id
_entity_poly.type
_entity_poly.pdbx_seq_one_letter_code
_entity_poly.pdbx_strand_id
1 'polypeptide(L)'
;MAFLRNLKAVKGSSRVEVYGMPQWRNFEAIEPEYLTALNVHISSAAYLDYSMPSVKAFQQAFYEATGTLPDEDGFNGYDITLFTGKMLRQFGLSFPGRLSSQVFRGLRGDLRFAPVYTTTVPDDRSNQYDYLENMFVHILKFDKYGFVPVGN
;
A
#
# COMPACT_ATOMS: atom_id res chain seq x y z
N MET A 1 -19.33 -7.68 12.69
CA MET A 1 -18.44 -7.96 13.86
C MET A 1 -18.71 -9.27 14.58
N ALA A 2 -19.87 -9.89 14.42
CA ALA A 2 -20.16 -11.21 15.03
C ALA A 2 -19.11 -12.30 14.67
N PHE A 3 -18.55 -12.26 13.44
CA PHE A 3 -17.57 -13.24 12.98
C PHE A 3 -16.31 -13.29 13.85
N LEU A 4 -15.62 -12.15 14.05
CA LEU A 4 -14.37 -12.12 14.85
C LEU A 4 -14.61 -12.52 16.30
N ARG A 5 -15.72 -12.05 16.89
CA ARG A 5 -16.12 -12.44 18.24
C ARG A 5 -16.33 -13.95 18.36
N ASN A 6 -17.07 -14.54 17.43
CA ASN A 6 -17.35 -15.98 17.44
C ASN A 6 -16.06 -16.79 17.21
N LEU A 7 -15.21 -16.36 16.26
CA LEU A 7 -13.93 -17.00 15.98
C LEU A 7 -13.01 -16.98 17.21
N LYS A 8 -12.94 -15.84 17.91
CA LYS A 8 -12.19 -15.74 19.18
C LYS A 8 -12.71 -16.70 20.24
N ALA A 9 -14.04 -16.84 20.35
CA ALA A 9 -14.64 -17.73 21.33
C ALA A 9 -14.35 -19.22 21.03
N VAL A 10 -14.39 -19.63 19.76
CA VAL A 10 -14.22 -21.04 19.39
C VAL A 10 -12.76 -21.47 19.21
N LYS A 11 -11.83 -20.54 18.98
CA LYS A 11 -10.42 -20.90 18.77
C LYS A 11 -9.75 -21.51 20.02
N GLY A 12 -10.26 -21.24 21.22
CA GLY A 12 -9.65 -21.67 22.47
C GLY A 12 -8.19 -21.24 22.57
N SER A 13 -7.30 -22.19 22.87
CA SER A 13 -5.85 -21.99 22.93
C SER A 13 -5.13 -22.04 21.56
N SER A 14 -5.84 -22.37 20.47
CA SER A 14 -5.21 -22.47 19.15
C SER A 14 -4.73 -21.12 18.64
N ARG A 15 -3.54 -21.10 18.03
CA ARG A 15 -3.06 -19.95 17.28
C ARG A 15 -3.83 -19.85 15.97
N VAL A 16 -4.43 -18.70 15.73
CA VAL A 16 -5.16 -18.40 14.49
C VAL A 16 -4.58 -17.11 13.93
N GLU A 17 -4.46 -17.07 12.62
CA GLU A 17 -4.11 -15.86 11.88
C GLU A 17 -5.24 -15.55 10.91
N VAL A 18 -5.73 -14.32 10.93
CA VAL A 18 -6.85 -13.88 10.11
C VAL A 18 -6.35 -12.85 9.12
N TYR A 19 -6.61 -13.09 7.84
CA TYR A 19 -6.37 -12.10 6.79
C TYR A 19 -7.69 -11.43 6.45
N GLY A 20 -7.78 -10.15 6.81
CA GLY A 20 -8.95 -9.32 6.62
C GLY A 20 -8.84 -8.39 5.42
N MET A 21 -9.92 -7.66 5.15
CA MET A 21 -9.96 -6.67 4.08
C MET A 21 -9.25 -5.39 4.49
N PRO A 22 -8.67 -4.64 3.54
CA PRO A 22 -8.01 -3.34 3.78
C PRO A 22 -8.86 -2.36 4.59
N GLN A 23 -10.18 -2.36 4.34
CA GLN A 23 -11.14 -1.47 4.99
C GLN A 23 -11.25 -1.69 6.51
N TRP A 24 -10.82 -2.85 7.03
CA TRP A 24 -10.86 -3.12 8.47
C TRP A 24 -10.00 -2.15 9.27
N ARG A 25 -9.02 -1.53 8.64
CA ARG A 25 -8.21 -0.47 9.25
C ARG A 25 -9.06 0.71 9.76
N ASN A 26 -10.18 1.01 9.07
CA ASN A 26 -11.02 2.17 9.34
C ASN A 26 -12.32 1.81 10.06
N PHE A 27 -12.50 0.55 10.47
CA PHE A 27 -13.72 0.12 11.15
C PHE A 27 -13.61 0.33 12.65
N GLU A 28 -14.09 1.47 13.14
CA GLU A 28 -14.17 1.80 14.58
C GLU A 28 -14.91 0.75 15.41
N ALA A 29 -15.83 0.00 14.79
CA ALA A 29 -16.59 -1.06 15.43
C ALA A 29 -15.81 -2.36 15.66
N ILE A 30 -14.55 -2.46 15.21
CA ILE A 30 -13.69 -3.61 15.53
C ILE A 30 -12.88 -3.30 16.77
N GLU A 31 -13.21 -3.99 17.86
CA GLU A 31 -12.45 -3.87 19.08
C GLU A 31 -11.00 -4.37 18.90
N PRO A 32 -9.98 -3.58 19.30
CA PRO A 32 -8.56 -3.94 19.15
C PRO A 32 -8.20 -5.30 19.77
N GLU A 33 -8.96 -5.71 20.76
CA GLU A 33 -8.79 -7.01 21.43
C GLU A 33 -8.99 -8.19 20.46
N TYR A 34 -9.96 -8.11 19.54
CA TYR A 34 -10.16 -9.15 18.53
C TYR A 34 -9.06 -9.16 17.50
N LEU A 35 -8.59 -7.98 17.08
CA LEU A 35 -7.49 -7.84 16.13
C LEU A 35 -6.20 -8.48 16.68
N THR A 36 -5.92 -8.23 17.96
CA THR A 36 -4.75 -8.81 18.66
C THR A 36 -4.91 -10.32 18.85
N ALA A 37 -6.03 -10.75 19.42
CA ALA A 37 -6.25 -12.17 19.76
C ALA A 37 -6.27 -13.11 18.56
N LEU A 38 -6.61 -12.59 17.39
CA LEU A 38 -6.72 -13.34 16.12
C LEU A 38 -5.54 -13.08 15.19
N ASN A 39 -4.49 -12.37 15.64
CA ASN A 39 -3.34 -12.00 14.81
C ASN A 39 -3.79 -11.47 13.43
N VAL A 40 -4.61 -10.42 13.44
CA VAL A 40 -5.21 -9.93 12.19
C VAL A 40 -4.18 -9.25 11.31
N HIS A 41 -4.19 -9.65 10.04
CA HIS A 41 -3.41 -9.07 8.97
C HIS A 41 -4.35 -8.44 7.92
N ILE A 42 -3.90 -7.37 7.28
CA ILE A 42 -4.59 -6.76 6.14
C ILE A 42 -3.58 -6.45 5.03
N SER A 43 -4.05 -6.39 3.79
CA SER A 43 -3.27 -5.80 2.71
C SER A 43 -3.48 -4.29 2.67
N SER A 44 -2.46 -3.53 2.24
CA SER A 44 -2.57 -2.09 2.03
C SER A 44 -1.72 -1.66 0.85
N ALA A 45 -2.27 -0.84 -0.03
CA ALA A 45 -1.53 -0.26 -1.14
C ALA A 45 -0.51 0.81 -0.71
N ALA A 46 -0.64 1.31 0.52
CA ALA A 46 0.24 2.34 1.04
C ALA A 46 0.42 2.19 2.55
N TYR A 47 1.63 2.47 3.02
CA TYR A 47 1.96 2.59 4.43
C TYR A 47 3.02 3.68 4.62
N LEU A 48 2.78 4.59 5.55
CA LEU A 48 3.74 5.63 5.93
C LEU A 48 4.41 5.25 7.25
N ASP A 49 5.71 5.06 7.19
CA ASP A 49 6.52 4.95 8.40
C ASP A 49 7.06 6.34 8.78
N TYR A 50 6.40 6.99 9.72
CA TYR A 50 6.78 8.31 10.22
C TYR A 50 8.14 8.32 10.97
N SER A 51 8.72 7.17 11.25
CA SER A 51 10.08 7.09 11.82
C SER A 51 11.17 7.27 10.77
N MET A 52 10.85 7.01 9.49
CA MET A 52 11.82 7.08 8.39
C MET A 52 12.34 8.50 8.14
N PRO A 53 13.67 8.66 7.97
CA PRO A 53 14.27 9.97 7.70
C PRO A 53 13.71 10.66 6.45
N SER A 54 13.42 9.90 5.39
CA SER A 54 12.84 10.44 4.14
C SER A 54 11.44 11.01 4.32
N VAL A 55 10.61 10.34 5.13
CA VAL A 55 9.26 10.82 5.46
C VAL A 55 9.33 12.10 6.27
N LYS A 56 10.20 12.14 7.29
CA LYS A 56 10.44 13.35 8.12
C LYS A 56 10.95 14.52 7.30
N ALA A 57 11.92 14.27 6.41
CA ALA A 57 12.47 15.30 5.54
C ALA A 57 11.41 15.90 4.61
N PHE A 58 10.55 15.04 4.03
CA PHE A 58 9.44 15.53 3.22
C PHE A 58 8.42 16.33 4.04
N GLN A 59 8.04 15.86 5.24
CA GLN A 59 7.13 16.62 6.12
C GLN A 59 7.67 18.00 6.46
N GLN A 60 8.96 18.09 6.79
CA GLN A 60 9.60 19.37 7.10
C GLN A 60 9.58 20.30 5.90
N ALA A 61 10.03 19.83 4.73
CA ALA A 61 10.07 20.65 3.51
C ALA A 61 8.67 21.10 3.08
N PHE A 62 7.67 20.23 3.22
CA PHE A 62 6.29 20.57 2.93
C PHE A 62 5.75 21.64 3.89
N TYR A 63 6.02 21.50 5.19
CA TYR A 63 5.61 22.47 6.19
C TYR A 63 6.28 23.84 5.97
N GLU A 64 7.58 23.86 5.65
CA GLU A 64 8.30 25.11 5.33
C GLU A 64 7.72 25.82 4.10
N ALA A 65 7.23 25.06 3.12
CA ALA A 65 6.66 25.62 1.90
C ALA A 65 5.20 26.06 2.03
N THR A 66 4.39 25.39 2.87
CA THR A 66 2.92 25.55 2.89
C THR A 66 2.37 26.03 4.23
N GLY A 67 3.14 25.94 5.30
CA GLY A 67 2.70 26.23 6.67
C GLY A 67 1.84 25.13 7.32
N THR A 68 1.60 24.00 6.62
CA THR A 68 0.79 22.86 7.12
C THR A 68 1.55 21.55 6.96
N LEU A 69 1.15 20.52 7.73
CA LEU A 69 1.67 19.17 7.52
C LEU A 69 0.98 18.50 6.30
N PRO A 70 1.69 17.66 5.54
CA PRO A 70 1.10 16.92 4.44
C PRO A 70 0.10 15.88 4.99
N ASP A 71 -1.02 15.77 4.31
CA ASP A 71 -1.97 14.66 4.44
C ASP A 71 -1.61 13.48 3.51
N GLU A 72 -2.48 12.49 3.40
CA GLU A 72 -2.27 11.34 2.50
C GLU A 72 -2.12 11.76 1.03
N ASP A 73 -2.85 12.77 0.58
CA ASP A 73 -2.79 13.28 -0.79
C ASP A 73 -1.48 14.00 -1.06
N GLY A 74 -0.96 14.75 -0.07
CA GLY A 74 0.35 15.37 -0.14
C GLY A 74 1.49 14.36 -0.34
N PHE A 75 1.49 13.27 0.41
CA PHE A 75 2.46 12.19 0.23
C PHE A 75 2.28 11.47 -1.11
N ASN A 76 1.04 11.21 -1.53
CA ASN A 76 0.75 10.58 -2.81
C ASN A 76 1.22 11.45 -3.98
N GLY A 77 0.90 12.73 -3.94
CA GLY A 77 1.31 13.71 -4.94
C GLY A 77 2.83 13.79 -5.07
N TYR A 78 3.54 13.78 -3.94
CA TYR A 78 5.01 13.74 -3.94
C TYR A 78 5.56 12.49 -4.63
N ASP A 79 5.11 11.31 -4.23
CA ASP A 79 5.59 10.04 -4.79
C ASP A 79 5.34 9.97 -6.29
N ILE A 80 4.13 10.30 -6.76
CA ILE A 80 3.77 10.25 -8.17
C ILE A 80 4.56 11.29 -8.99
N THR A 81 4.69 12.51 -8.48
CA THR A 81 5.43 13.57 -9.18
C THR A 81 6.92 13.23 -9.30
N LEU A 82 7.52 12.75 -8.21
CA LEU A 82 8.93 12.36 -8.21
C LEU A 82 9.18 11.15 -9.13
N PHE A 83 8.29 10.15 -9.11
CA PHE A 83 8.34 9.01 -10.00
C PHE A 83 8.26 9.45 -11.46
N THR A 84 7.23 10.22 -11.81
CA THR A 84 7.01 10.70 -13.19
C THR A 84 8.19 11.54 -13.67
N GLY A 85 8.70 12.45 -12.84
CA GLY A 85 9.86 13.27 -13.16
C GLY A 85 11.13 12.44 -13.42
N LYS A 86 11.38 11.40 -12.61
CA LYS A 86 12.50 10.48 -12.84
C LYS A 86 12.34 9.70 -14.14
N MET A 87 11.14 9.18 -14.43
CA MET A 87 10.85 8.45 -15.65
C MET A 87 11.02 9.32 -16.90
N LEU A 88 10.48 10.54 -16.88
CA LEU A 88 10.64 11.51 -17.96
C LEU A 88 12.10 11.87 -18.19
N ARG A 89 12.86 12.09 -17.11
CA ARG A 89 14.29 12.41 -17.23
C ARG A 89 15.10 11.26 -17.82
N GLN A 90 14.75 10.02 -17.50
CA GLN A 90 15.49 8.82 -17.90
C GLN A 90 15.10 8.33 -19.31
N PHE A 91 13.82 8.39 -19.66
CA PHE A 91 13.28 7.76 -20.86
C PHE A 91 12.54 8.72 -21.80
N GLY A 92 12.45 10.02 -21.44
CA GLY A 92 11.67 10.98 -22.21
C GLY A 92 10.20 10.59 -22.33
N LEU A 93 9.54 10.97 -23.40
CA LEU A 93 8.12 10.70 -23.65
C LEU A 93 7.81 9.22 -23.90
N SER A 94 8.80 8.37 -24.11
CA SER A 94 8.64 6.92 -24.29
C SER A 94 8.56 6.14 -22.96
N PHE A 95 8.60 6.82 -21.81
CA PHE A 95 8.59 6.18 -20.50
C PHE A 95 7.39 5.26 -20.23
N PRO A 96 6.17 5.48 -20.78
CA PRO A 96 5.05 4.58 -20.51
C PRO A 96 5.35 3.12 -20.89
N GLY A 97 6.07 2.88 -22.00
CA GLY A 97 6.51 1.55 -22.40
C GLY A 97 7.61 0.92 -21.51
N ARG A 98 8.11 1.65 -20.50
CA ARG A 98 9.16 1.18 -19.59
C ARG A 98 8.67 0.95 -18.17
N LEU A 99 7.41 1.27 -17.85
CA LEU A 99 6.86 1.22 -16.49
C LEU A 99 6.96 -0.17 -15.88
N SER A 100 6.67 -1.22 -16.63
CA SER A 100 6.72 -2.60 -16.13
C SER A 100 8.14 -3.13 -15.85
N SER A 101 9.18 -2.47 -16.34
CA SER A 101 10.58 -2.83 -16.12
C SER A 101 11.24 -2.04 -14.99
N GLN A 102 10.53 -1.12 -14.37
CA GLN A 102 11.07 -0.22 -13.35
C GLN A 102 10.42 -0.46 -11.99
N VAL A 103 11.20 -0.29 -10.94
CA VAL A 103 10.73 -0.24 -9.56
C VAL A 103 11.14 1.11 -8.98
N PHE A 104 10.18 1.84 -8.45
CA PHE A 104 10.44 3.09 -7.75
C PHE A 104 10.08 2.93 -6.28
N ARG A 105 11.01 3.30 -5.40
CA ARG A 105 10.77 3.33 -3.95
C ARG A 105 10.23 4.69 -3.56
N GLY A 106 8.94 4.74 -3.24
CA GLY A 106 8.25 5.91 -2.72
C GLY A 106 8.29 5.99 -1.20
N LEU A 107 7.73 7.06 -0.65
CA LEU A 107 7.55 7.23 0.80
C LEU A 107 6.46 6.30 1.36
N ARG A 108 5.45 6.01 0.54
CA ARG A 108 4.28 5.20 0.93
C ARG A 108 4.40 3.72 0.57
N GLY A 109 5.39 3.36 -0.23
CA GLY A 109 5.61 2.01 -0.76
C GLY A 109 6.21 2.03 -2.16
N ASP A 110 6.47 0.87 -2.69
CA ASP A 110 7.05 0.75 -4.02
C ASP A 110 5.99 0.96 -5.12
N LEU A 111 6.39 1.58 -6.22
CA LEU A 111 5.63 1.56 -7.46
C LEU A 111 6.26 0.52 -8.38
N ARG A 112 5.53 -0.56 -8.61
CA ARG A 112 5.93 -1.70 -9.44
C ARG A 112 4.76 -2.09 -10.33
N PHE A 113 4.83 -1.73 -11.58
CA PHE A 113 3.73 -1.93 -12.52
C PHE A 113 3.85 -3.25 -13.27
N ALA A 114 2.71 -3.92 -13.45
CA ALA A 114 2.58 -5.06 -14.37
C ALA A 114 1.40 -4.87 -15.32
N PRO A 115 1.49 -5.41 -16.53
CA PRO A 115 0.40 -5.36 -17.49
C PRO A 115 -0.76 -6.25 -17.05
N VAL A 116 -1.98 -5.75 -17.20
CA VAL A 116 -3.22 -6.49 -16.94
C VAL A 116 -3.97 -6.67 -18.25
N TYR A 117 -4.44 -7.90 -18.46
CA TYR A 117 -5.24 -8.32 -19.60
C TYR A 117 -6.62 -8.75 -19.10
N THR A 118 -7.67 -8.08 -19.53
CA THR A 118 -9.06 -8.38 -19.08
C THR A 118 -9.73 -9.45 -19.94
N THR A 119 -9.19 -9.71 -21.14
CA THR A 119 -9.68 -10.74 -22.06
C THR A 119 -8.76 -11.95 -22.08
N THR A 120 -9.32 -13.12 -21.80
CA THR A 120 -8.62 -14.42 -21.90
C THR A 120 -8.56 -14.95 -23.34
N VAL A 121 -9.15 -14.25 -24.29
CA VAL A 121 -9.13 -14.65 -25.72
C VAL A 121 -7.86 -14.07 -26.34
N PRO A 122 -6.97 -14.89 -26.91
CA PRO A 122 -5.86 -14.40 -27.69
C PRO A 122 -6.41 -13.71 -28.95
N ASP A 123 -6.61 -12.43 -28.88
CA ASP A 123 -6.78 -11.60 -30.07
C ASP A 123 -5.39 -11.32 -30.63
N ASP A 124 -5.29 -11.08 -31.94
CA ASP A 124 -4.06 -10.81 -32.69
C ASP A 124 -3.29 -9.54 -32.24
N ARG A 125 -3.69 -8.99 -31.09
CA ARG A 125 -3.05 -7.88 -30.37
C ARG A 125 -2.01 -8.36 -29.37
N SER A 126 -1.14 -9.23 -29.79
CA SER A 126 -0.18 -9.96 -28.94
C SER A 126 0.77 -9.10 -28.06
N ASN A 127 0.64 -7.76 -28.07
CA ASN A 127 1.46 -6.84 -27.28
C ASN A 127 0.65 -5.69 -26.60
N GLN A 128 -0.68 -5.72 -26.62
CA GLN A 128 -1.49 -4.66 -26.01
C GLN A 128 -2.10 -5.16 -24.70
N TYR A 129 -1.66 -4.62 -23.60
CA TYR A 129 -2.33 -4.75 -22.29
C TYR A 129 -3.45 -3.70 -22.19
N ASP A 130 -4.48 -3.99 -21.41
CA ASP A 130 -5.60 -3.06 -21.19
C ASP A 130 -5.17 -1.89 -20.29
N TYR A 131 -4.40 -2.19 -19.25
CA TYR A 131 -3.83 -1.18 -18.35
C TYR A 131 -2.63 -1.74 -17.59
N LEU A 132 -1.95 -0.85 -16.85
CA LEU A 132 -0.89 -1.20 -15.92
C LEU A 132 -1.41 -1.06 -14.48
N GLU A 133 -1.16 -2.08 -13.68
CA GLU A 133 -1.53 -2.07 -12.27
C GLU A 133 -0.28 -2.06 -11.38
N ASN A 134 -0.33 -1.29 -10.28
CA ASN A 134 0.73 -1.38 -9.27
C ASN A 134 0.55 -2.67 -8.46
N MET A 135 1.47 -3.59 -8.62
CA MET A 135 1.46 -4.90 -7.99
C MET A 135 2.02 -4.91 -6.56
N PHE A 136 2.49 -3.76 -6.08
CA PHE A 136 3.04 -3.68 -4.74
C PHE A 136 1.95 -3.52 -3.69
N VAL A 137 1.99 -4.35 -2.66
CA VAL A 137 1.14 -4.23 -1.48
C VAL A 137 1.95 -4.49 -0.21
N HIS A 138 1.66 -3.75 0.83
CA HIS A 138 2.09 -4.07 2.17
C HIS A 138 1.17 -5.12 2.79
N ILE A 139 1.74 -6.07 3.50
CA ILE A 139 0.97 -6.87 4.47
C ILE A 139 1.20 -6.24 5.83
N LEU A 140 0.13 -5.79 6.44
CA LEU A 140 0.17 -5.15 7.74
C LEU A 140 -0.44 -6.09 8.78
N LYS A 141 0.19 -6.19 9.94
CA LYS A 141 -0.31 -6.93 11.10
C LYS A 141 -0.76 -5.93 12.17
N PHE A 142 -1.84 -6.25 12.86
CA PHE A 142 -2.24 -5.45 14.01
C PHE A 142 -1.32 -5.74 15.22
N ASP A 143 -0.64 -4.70 15.69
CA ASP A 143 0.23 -4.73 16.85
C ASP A 143 0.11 -3.42 17.65
N LYS A 144 0.02 -3.52 18.97
CA LYS A 144 0.04 -2.38 19.91
C LYS A 144 -0.89 -1.22 19.55
N TYR A 145 -2.10 -1.49 19.13
CA TYR A 145 -3.12 -0.48 18.72
C TYR A 145 -2.96 0.10 17.30
N GLY A 146 -2.10 -0.48 16.45
CA GLY A 146 -1.94 -0.05 15.08
C GLY A 146 -1.60 -1.18 14.13
N PHE A 147 -1.80 -0.94 12.85
CA PHE A 147 -1.33 -1.84 11.80
C PHE A 147 0.10 -1.46 11.42
N VAL A 148 1.02 -2.42 11.52
CA VAL A 148 2.44 -2.27 11.19
C VAL A 148 2.85 -3.30 10.13
N PRO A 149 3.84 -3.01 9.27
CA PRO A 149 4.30 -3.96 8.27
C PRO A 149 4.80 -5.25 8.90
N VAL A 150 4.47 -6.37 8.28
CA VAL A 150 5.03 -7.68 8.63
C VAL A 150 6.35 -7.83 7.90
N GLY A 151 7.44 -7.62 8.64
CA GLY A 151 8.81 -7.92 8.20
C GLY A 151 9.24 -7.29 6.86
N ASN A 152 10.31 -6.58 6.88
CA ASN A 152 11.17 -6.40 5.72
C ASN A 152 12.35 -7.36 5.85
#